data_34486edd339e266a16fc851f64160c14
#
_entry.id   34486edd339e266a16fc851f64160c14
#
_cell.length_a   1.000
_cell.length_b   1.000
_cell.length_c   1.000
_cell.angle_alpha   90.00
_cell.angle_beta   90.00
_cell.angle_gamma   90.00
#
_symmetry.space_group_name_H-M   'P 1'
#
loop_
_entity.id
_entity.type
_entity.pdbx_description
1 polymer ?
#
loop_
_entity_poly.entity_id
_entity_poly.type
_entity_poly.pdbx_seq_one_letter_code
_entity_poly.pdbx_strand_id
1 'polypeptide(L)'
;MMSFKIYPLFVLLSFSTLLSGQLPSEFSDQLVSDKLDYPMGLVADENGQMYIWEKQGQIFVLDTNGVHNPQPLLDLREEIANWGDHGLNSVALDPDFLENGYLYLLYVVERNYWLNFGKPNYHPDSTIEKQATFARVARYTADISTNFSTLIPDSKLLLMGEEKSDGIPILNQFHGTGTILASVDGTLLISVGDATRNFTNDGLGGDIDSYTFQAIEDGIITADQAVDQYKSQYLNSLNGKVFRIHSKTGNGLSSNPFFDVENPRSARSRIWNLGLRNPYRMAMRPESGSHFSEEGKPGVLFIGDVGDGSWEELNISKNGGENF
;
A
#
# COMPACT_ATOMS: atom_id res chain seq x y z
N MET A 1 -26.00 38.97 -66.15
CA MET A 1 -26.93 38.11 -65.41
C MET A 1 -26.10 37.23 -64.54
N MET A 2 -25.87 37.59 -63.29
CA MET A 2 -25.07 36.83 -62.36
C MET A 2 -26.00 35.86 -61.54
N SER A 3 -25.81 34.59 -61.67
CA SER A 3 -26.59 33.58 -60.98
C SER A 3 -25.95 33.30 -59.58
N PHE A 4 -26.62 33.69 -58.49
CA PHE A 4 -26.26 33.37 -57.16
C PHE A 4 -26.75 31.94 -56.83
N LYS A 5 -25.81 31.01 -56.59
CA LYS A 5 -26.12 29.71 -56.03
C LYS A 5 -26.18 29.81 -54.53
N ILE A 6 -27.34 29.63 -53.94
CA ILE A 6 -27.55 29.49 -52.50
C ILE A 6 -27.27 28.05 -52.12
N TYR A 7 -26.23 27.83 -51.28
CA TYR A 7 -25.99 26.51 -50.64
C TYR A 7 -26.74 26.48 -49.31
N PRO A 8 -27.53 25.44 -49.01
CA PRO A 8 -28.15 25.31 -47.71
C PRO A 8 -27.10 24.98 -46.67
N LEU A 9 -27.00 25.80 -45.64
CA LEU A 9 -26.19 25.56 -44.47
C LEU A 9 -26.92 24.53 -43.58
N PHE A 10 -26.47 23.28 -43.57
CA PHE A 10 -26.92 22.28 -42.61
C PHE A 10 -26.25 22.56 -41.27
N VAL A 11 -26.99 23.11 -40.31
CA VAL A 11 -26.58 23.20 -38.92
C VAL A 11 -26.83 21.82 -38.26
N LEU A 12 -25.77 21.03 -38.06
CA LEU A 12 -25.82 19.82 -37.22
C LEU A 12 -25.90 20.28 -35.77
N LEU A 13 -27.10 20.25 -35.17
CA LEU A 13 -27.28 20.34 -33.74
C LEU A 13 -26.88 18.97 -33.13
N SER A 14 -25.65 18.88 -32.64
CA SER A 14 -25.23 17.77 -31.79
C SER A 14 -25.91 17.90 -30.42
N PHE A 15 -26.97 17.15 -30.20
CA PHE A 15 -27.49 16.88 -28.86
C PHE A 15 -26.48 15.96 -28.14
N SER A 16 -25.64 16.54 -27.31
CA SER A 16 -24.93 15.78 -26.28
C SER A 16 -25.95 15.37 -25.21
N THR A 17 -26.54 14.20 -25.36
CA THR A 17 -27.22 13.56 -24.25
C THR A 17 -26.15 13.21 -23.20
N LEU A 18 -26.19 13.90 -22.07
CA LEU A 18 -25.52 13.44 -20.86
C LEU A 18 -26.14 12.08 -20.53
N LEU A 19 -25.47 11.00 -20.91
CA LEU A 19 -25.77 9.67 -20.42
C LEU A 19 -25.36 9.64 -18.96
N SER A 20 -26.25 10.06 -18.05
CA SER A 20 -26.16 9.67 -16.66
C SER A 20 -26.50 8.19 -16.60
N GLY A 21 -25.52 7.37 -16.16
CA GLY A 21 -25.77 5.96 -15.89
C GLY A 21 -26.93 5.84 -14.89
N GLN A 22 -28.04 5.25 -15.32
CA GLN A 22 -29.18 5.03 -14.44
C GLN A 22 -28.94 3.71 -13.69
N LEU A 23 -28.93 3.77 -12.37
CA LEU A 23 -28.85 2.55 -11.55
C LEU A 23 -30.03 1.63 -11.85
N PRO A 24 -29.84 0.30 -11.84
CA PRO A 24 -30.95 -0.64 -11.87
C PRO A 24 -31.95 -0.34 -10.76
N SER A 25 -33.23 -0.64 -10.98
CA SER A 25 -34.34 -0.25 -10.09
C SER A 25 -34.23 -0.77 -8.65
N GLU A 26 -33.40 -1.80 -8.43
CA GLU A 26 -33.19 -2.42 -7.12
C GLU A 26 -31.90 -1.92 -6.43
N PHE A 27 -31.19 -0.97 -7.05
CA PHE A 27 -29.98 -0.35 -6.51
C PHE A 27 -30.23 1.11 -6.19
N SER A 28 -29.67 1.54 -5.08
CA SER A 28 -29.60 2.95 -4.71
C SER A 28 -28.16 3.30 -4.35
N ASP A 29 -27.76 4.53 -4.63
CA ASP A 29 -26.52 5.12 -4.13
C ASP A 29 -26.84 6.03 -2.95
N GLN A 30 -25.96 6.01 -1.94
CA GLN A 30 -26.06 6.88 -0.79
C GLN A 30 -24.70 7.50 -0.52
N LEU A 31 -24.63 8.82 -0.46
CA LEU A 31 -23.43 9.52 -0.04
C LEU A 31 -23.16 9.27 1.44
N VAL A 32 -22.00 8.66 1.74
CA VAL A 32 -21.60 8.35 3.14
C VAL A 32 -20.84 9.52 3.75
N SER A 33 -19.93 10.16 3.01
CA SER A 33 -19.17 11.32 3.46
C SER A 33 -18.72 12.18 2.27
N ASP A 34 -18.77 13.51 2.43
CA ASP A 34 -18.22 14.51 1.52
C ASP A 34 -17.01 15.25 2.12
N LYS A 35 -16.45 14.73 3.23
CA LYS A 35 -15.42 15.40 4.04
C LYS A 35 -14.03 14.78 3.92
N LEU A 36 -13.86 13.79 3.02
CA LEU A 36 -12.61 13.08 2.83
C LEU A 36 -11.79 13.71 1.72
N ASP A 37 -10.46 13.79 1.95
CA ASP A 37 -9.50 14.28 0.95
C ASP A 37 -8.61 13.13 0.47
N TYR A 38 -8.70 12.78 -0.80
CA TYR A 38 -7.98 11.65 -1.42
C TYR A 38 -8.11 10.32 -0.63
N PRO A 39 -9.34 9.80 -0.38
CA PRO A 39 -9.52 8.54 0.33
C PRO A 39 -8.91 7.38 -0.48
N MET A 40 -8.07 6.58 0.17
CA MET A 40 -7.35 5.46 -0.44
C MET A 40 -8.02 4.13 -0.21
N GLY A 41 -8.80 4.01 0.84
CA GLY A 41 -9.52 2.80 1.16
C GLY A 41 -10.30 2.88 2.46
N LEU A 42 -11.01 1.81 2.73
CA LEU A 42 -11.77 1.59 3.95
C LEU A 42 -11.70 0.14 4.39
N VAL A 43 -11.85 -0.08 5.68
CA VAL A 43 -12.07 -1.40 6.28
C VAL A 43 -13.15 -1.26 7.35
N ALA A 44 -14.03 -2.24 7.48
CA ALA A 44 -15.04 -2.29 8.54
C ALA A 44 -14.67 -3.35 9.57
N ASP A 45 -14.94 -3.08 10.85
CA ASP A 45 -14.92 -4.09 11.87
C ASP A 45 -16.21 -4.96 11.84
N GLU A 46 -16.24 -6.01 12.64
CA GLU A 46 -17.40 -6.92 12.71
C GLU A 46 -18.69 -6.27 13.23
N ASN A 47 -18.60 -5.14 13.93
CA ASN A 47 -19.76 -4.35 14.36
C ASN A 47 -20.26 -3.42 13.25
N GLY A 48 -19.54 -3.26 12.14
CA GLY A 48 -19.89 -2.39 11.02
C GLY A 48 -19.38 -0.96 11.17
N GLN A 49 -18.53 -0.66 12.16
CA GLN A 49 -17.82 0.61 12.22
C GLN A 49 -16.75 0.65 11.16
N MET A 50 -16.62 1.75 10.41
CA MET A 50 -15.71 1.87 9.28
C MET A 50 -14.51 2.76 9.61
N TYR A 51 -13.34 2.32 9.16
CA TYR A 51 -12.07 3.04 9.25
C TYR A 51 -11.66 3.42 7.83
N ILE A 52 -11.64 4.71 7.53
CA ILE A 52 -11.33 5.25 6.20
C ILE A 52 -10.02 6.01 6.30
N TRP A 53 -9.10 5.71 5.40
CA TRP A 53 -7.82 6.40 5.39
C TRP A 53 -7.62 7.22 4.12
N GLU A 54 -6.98 8.36 4.33
CA GLU A 54 -6.58 9.30 3.29
C GLU A 54 -5.11 9.10 2.93
N LYS A 55 -4.79 9.34 1.67
CA LYS A 55 -3.43 9.19 1.12
C LYS A 55 -2.37 9.91 1.94
N GLN A 56 -2.70 11.10 2.43
CA GLN A 56 -1.79 11.96 3.19
C GLN A 56 -1.49 11.47 4.61
N GLY A 57 -2.23 10.45 5.14
CA GLY A 57 -1.89 9.81 6.40
C GLY A 57 -2.87 10.03 7.54
N GLN A 58 -4.10 10.44 7.27
CA GLN A 58 -5.16 10.50 8.27
C GLN A 58 -6.07 9.28 8.19
N ILE A 59 -6.55 8.82 9.35
CA ILE A 59 -7.54 7.74 9.46
C ILE A 59 -8.74 8.29 10.20
N PHE A 60 -9.92 8.21 9.60
CA PHE A 60 -11.19 8.63 10.18
C PHE A 60 -12.06 7.43 10.52
N VAL A 61 -12.90 7.60 11.54
CA VAL A 61 -13.87 6.60 11.95
C VAL A 61 -15.28 7.09 11.60
N LEU A 62 -16.03 6.22 10.94
CA LEU A 62 -17.47 6.35 10.80
C LEU A 62 -18.12 5.31 11.70
N ASP A 63 -19.03 5.75 12.58
CA ASP A 63 -19.76 4.84 13.45
C ASP A 63 -20.76 3.97 12.65
N THR A 64 -21.39 3.03 13.32
CA THR A 64 -22.37 2.11 12.72
C THR A 64 -23.63 2.81 12.16
N ASN A 65 -23.83 4.10 12.46
CA ASN A 65 -24.89 4.93 11.88
C ASN A 65 -24.38 5.77 10.69
N GLY A 66 -23.12 5.62 10.31
CA GLY A 66 -22.46 6.41 9.26
C GLY A 66 -22.10 7.83 9.71
N VAL A 67 -22.04 8.10 11.01
CA VAL A 67 -21.65 9.41 11.54
C VAL A 67 -20.13 9.51 11.53
N HIS A 68 -19.64 10.48 10.80
CA HIS A 68 -18.20 10.78 10.66
C HIS A 68 -17.68 11.46 11.93
N ASN A 69 -16.69 10.86 12.62
CA ASN A 69 -15.97 11.53 13.69
C ASN A 69 -15.10 12.65 13.07
N PRO A 70 -15.28 13.91 13.46
CA PRO A 70 -14.53 15.04 12.89
C PRO A 70 -13.06 15.03 13.28
N GLN A 71 -12.68 14.32 14.33
CA GLN A 71 -11.28 14.13 14.72
C GLN A 71 -10.78 12.81 14.15
N PRO A 72 -9.61 12.83 13.48
CA PRO A 72 -9.04 11.58 13.00
C PRO A 72 -8.66 10.67 14.17
N LEU A 73 -8.82 9.36 13.97
CA LEU A 73 -8.28 8.32 14.85
C LEU A 73 -6.75 8.43 14.94
N LEU A 74 -6.12 8.73 13.81
CA LEU A 74 -4.68 8.87 13.67
C LEU A 74 -4.37 9.95 12.64
N ASP A 75 -3.35 10.76 12.91
CA ASP A 75 -2.80 11.75 11.97
C ASP A 75 -1.28 11.59 11.88
N LEU A 76 -0.81 11.13 10.73
CA LEU A 76 0.60 10.92 10.41
C LEU A 76 1.07 11.79 9.24
N ARG A 77 0.39 12.87 8.90
CA ARG A 77 0.72 13.73 7.75
C ARG A 77 2.15 14.27 7.78
N GLU A 78 2.70 14.45 8.96
CA GLU A 78 4.10 14.89 9.15
C GLU A 78 5.10 13.78 8.80
N GLU A 79 4.74 12.52 9.05
CA GLU A 79 5.62 11.35 8.85
C GLU A 79 5.49 10.73 7.45
N ILE A 80 4.37 10.99 6.74
CA ILE A 80 4.02 10.28 5.50
C ILE A 80 4.34 11.10 4.26
N ALA A 81 5.12 10.49 3.35
CA ALA A 81 5.33 11.00 2.00
C ALA A 81 4.03 10.90 1.18
N ASN A 82 3.58 12.01 0.59
CA ASN A 82 2.35 12.11 -0.19
C ASN A 82 2.60 12.61 -1.62
N TRP A 83 3.40 11.86 -2.38
CA TRP A 83 3.71 12.19 -3.77
C TRP A 83 3.81 10.91 -4.63
N GLY A 84 3.56 11.03 -5.95
CA GLY A 84 3.52 9.86 -6.84
C GLY A 84 2.51 8.82 -6.36
N ASP A 85 2.92 7.55 -6.32
CA ASP A 85 2.12 6.43 -5.80
C ASP A 85 2.20 6.27 -4.27
N HIS A 86 2.91 7.18 -3.59
CA HIS A 86 3.24 7.06 -2.19
C HIS A 86 2.23 7.75 -1.28
N GLY A 87 2.07 7.22 -0.08
CA GLY A 87 1.13 7.70 0.92
C GLY A 87 0.92 6.69 2.04
N LEU A 88 -0.18 6.84 2.76
CA LEU A 88 -0.79 5.76 3.54
C LEU A 88 -1.55 4.86 2.57
N ASN A 89 -0.86 3.82 2.07
CA ASN A 89 -1.39 3.01 0.98
C ASN A 89 -2.41 1.97 1.42
N SER A 90 -2.26 1.43 2.64
CA SER A 90 -3.19 0.42 3.13
C SER A 90 -3.26 0.37 4.65
N VAL A 91 -4.45 0.03 5.16
CA VAL A 91 -4.74 -0.26 6.56
C VAL A 91 -5.46 -1.60 6.63
N ALA A 92 -5.12 -2.42 7.63
CA ALA A 92 -5.82 -3.65 7.95
C ALA A 92 -6.16 -3.70 9.44
N LEU A 93 -7.29 -4.27 9.78
CA LEU A 93 -7.63 -4.63 11.17
C LEU A 93 -7.16 -6.06 11.45
N ASP A 94 -6.76 -6.32 12.67
CA ASP A 94 -6.47 -7.67 13.14
C ASP A 94 -7.75 -8.54 13.08
N PRO A 95 -7.68 -9.84 12.78
CA PRO A 95 -8.84 -10.72 12.84
C PRO A 95 -9.57 -10.70 14.20
N ASP A 96 -8.82 -10.46 15.29
CA ASP A 96 -9.38 -10.34 16.65
C ASP A 96 -9.48 -8.86 17.08
N PHE A 97 -9.73 -7.93 16.15
CA PHE A 97 -9.69 -6.49 16.38
C PHE A 97 -10.59 -6.04 17.55
N LEU A 98 -11.78 -6.60 17.65
CA LEU A 98 -12.71 -6.25 18.73
C LEU A 98 -12.21 -6.67 20.13
N GLU A 99 -11.24 -7.59 20.21
CA GLU A 99 -10.62 -8.04 21.45
C GLU A 99 -9.32 -7.29 21.75
N ASN A 100 -8.49 -7.03 20.73
CA ASN A 100 -7.12 -6.53 20.89
C ASN A 100 -6.91 -5.08 20.41
N GLY A 101 -7.81 -4.53 19.59
CA GLY A 101 -7.73 -3.18 19.03
C GLY A 101 -6.60 -2.99 18.01
N TYR A 102 -5.97 -4.04 17.49
CA TYR A 102 -4.81 -3.90 16.62
C TYR A 102 -5.20 -3.50 15.20
N LEU A 103 -4.59 -2.44 14.72
CA LEU A 103 -4.64 -2.02 13.32
C LEU A 103 -3.23 -1.89 12.76
N TYR A 104 -3.05 -2.32 11.51
CA TYR A 104 -1.78 -2.36 10.81
C TYR A 104 -1.79 -1.37 9.65
N LEU A 105 -0.71 -0.62 9.50
CA LEU A 105 -0.53 0.41 8.49
C LEU A 105 0.65 0.08 7.60
N LEU A 106 0.50 0.32 6.31
CA LEU A 106 1.55 0.29 5.31
C LEU A 106 1.66 1.67 4.67
N TYR A 107 2.79 2.36 4.88
CA TYR A 107 2.97 3.74 4.42
C TYR A 107 4.41 4.07 4.07
N VAL A 108 4.59 5.07 3.24
CA VAL A 108 5.91 5.58 2.83
C VAL A 108 6.32 6.73 3.75
N VAL A 109 7.55 6.70 4.24
CA VAL A 109 8.10 7.72 5.16
C VAL A 109 8.51 8.96 4.38
N GLU A 110 8.11 10.13 4.86
CA GLU A 110 8.53 11.41 4.31
C GLU A 110 10.03 11.64 4.60
N ARG A 111 10.78 11.99 3.55
CA ARG A 111 12.24 12.06 3.63
C ARG A 111 12.75 13.16 4.58
N ASN A 112 12.11 14.34 4.59
CA ASN A 112 12.48 15.40 5.53
C ASN A 112 12.23 14.97 6.98
N TYR A 113 11.10 14.32 7.24
CA TYR A 113 10.81 13.74 8.55
C TYR A 113 11.91 12.77 8.97
N TRP A 114 12.22 11.78 8.14
CA TRP A 114 13.26 10.81 8.44
C TRP A 114 14.62 11.43 8.72
N LEU A 115 15.03 12.43 7.91
CA LEU A 115 16.36 13.03 8.02
C LEU A 115 16.47 14.05 9.15
N ASN A 116 15.40 14.77 9.45
CA ASN A 116 15.47 16.02 10.22
C ASN A 116 14.56 16.09 11.44
N PHE A 117 13.59 15.17 11.60
CA PHE A 117 12.68 15.18 12.75
C PHE A 117 13.46 15.26 14.08
N GLY A 118 13.02 16.14 14.96
CA GLY A 118 13.68 16.40 16.24
C GLY A 118 14.93 17.27 16.17
N LYS A 119 15.37 17.72 14.97
CA LYS A 119 16.50 18.65 14.82
C LYS A 119 16.02 20.12 14.79
N PRO A 120 16.88 21.09 15.18
CA PRO A 120 16.51 22.51 15.27
C PRO A 120 16.02 23.16 13.96
N ASN A 121 16.42 22.61 12.82
CA ASN A 121 16.06 23.11 11.48
C ASN A 121 14.93 22.31 10.83
N TYR A 122 14.27 21.43 11.57
CA TYR A 122 13.11 20.69 11.07
C TYR A 122 11.89 21.60 10.96
N HIS A 123 11.20 21.51 9.84
CA HIS A 123 9.94 22.19 9.59
C HIS A 123 8.92 21.17 9.09
N PRO A 124 7.81 20.94 9.81
CA PRO A 124 6.82 19.89 9.47
C PRO A 124 6.14 20.11 8.12
N ASP A 125 6.00 21.37 7.69
CA ASP A 125 5.40 21.71 6.39
C ASP A 125 6.38 21.60 5.20
N SER A 126 7.64 21.21 5.47
CA SER A 126 8.66 21.03 4.42
C SER A 126 8.72 19.57 3.99
N THR A 127 8.53 19.31 2.69
CA THR A 127 8.63 17.97 2.11
C THR A 127 9.84 17.85 1.19
N ILE A 128 10.39 16.64 1.10
CA ILE A 128 11.44 16.28 0.14
C ILE A 128 10.89 15.18 -0.76
N GLU A 129 10.39 15.60 -1.92
CA GLU A 129 9.76 14.72 -2.90
C GLU A 129 10.75 14.18 -3.92
N LYS A 130 10.36 13.07 -4.58
CA LYS A 130 11.10 12.48 -5.71
C LYS A 130 12.55 12.15 -5.39
N GLN A 131 12.77 11.62 -4.22
CA GLN A 131 14.05 11.15 -3.72
C GLN A 131 13.88 9.81 -3.01
N ALA A 132 15.00 9.09 -2.83
CA ALA A 132 15.02 7.82 -2.14
C ALA A 132 14.47 7.95 -0.71
N THR A 133 13.60 7.03 -0.34
CA THR A 133 13.10 6.86 1.01
C THR A 133 12.74 5.38 1.24
N PHE A 134 12.02 5.09 2.29
CA PHE A 134 11.58 3.73 2.58
C PHE A 134 10.16 3.74 3.15
N ALA A 135 9.51 2.59 3.07
CA ALA A 135 8.19 2.43 3.66
C ALA A 135 8.27 1.64 4.97
N ARG A 136 7.26 1.84 5.80
CA ARG A 136 7.07 1.24 7.11
C ARG A 136 5.84 0.33 7.14
N VAL A 137 5.94 -0.68 7.99
CA VAL A 137 4.79 -1.42 8.50
C VAL A 137 4.72 -1.14 9.99
N ALA A 138 3.61 -0.54 10.42
CA ALA A 138 3.38 -0.20 11.81
C ALA A 138 2.09 -0.83 12.34
N ARG A 139 2.07 -1.19 13.62
CA ARG A 139 0.85 -1.55 14.36
C ARG A 139 0.54 -0.46 15.37
N TYR A 140 -0.74 -0.11 15.47
CA TYR A 140 -1.30 0.72 16.53
C TYR A 140 -2.37 -0.05 17.30
N THR A 141 -2.76 0.45 18.45
CA THR A 141 -3.84 -0.14 19.26
C THR A 141 -4.93 0.88 19.45
N ALA A 142 -6.10 0.60 18.90
CA ALA A 142 -7.32 1.37 19.15
C ALA A 142 -7.86 1.06 20.55
N ASP A 143 -8.39 2.09 21.22
CA ASP A 143 -8.86 1.99 22.60
C ASP A 143 -10.30 1.45 22.64
N ILE A 144 -10.46 0.24 23.17
CA ILE A 144 -11.74 -0.41 23.34
C ILE A 144 -12.69 0.40 24.25
N SER A 145 -12.16 1.16 25.20
CA SER A 145 -12.96 1.98 26.11
C SER A 145 -13.67 3.14 25.41
N THR A 146 -13.17 3.54 24.24
CA THR A 146 -13.75 4.58 23.40
C THR A 146 -14.51 4.01 22.20
N ASN A 147 -14.84 2.73 22.23
CA ASN A 147 -15.39 2.00 21.09
C ASN A 147 -14.49 2.13 19.86
N PHE A 148 -13.18 1.97 20.05
CA PHE A 148 -12.13 2.03 19.02
C PHE A 148 -12.08 3.33 18.20
N SER A 149 -12.62 4.43 18.75
CA SER A 149 -12.62 5.75 18.09
C SER A 149 -11.39 6.61 18.40
N THR A 150 -10.53 6.18 19.33
CA THR A 150 -9.23 6.77 19.64
C THR A 150 -8.15 5.69 19.75
N LEU A 151 -6.88 6.10 19.78
CA LEU A 151 -5.77 5.18 20.01
C LEU A 151 -5.31 5.19 21.47
N ILE A 152 -4.78 4.06 21.93
CA ILE A 152 -3.99 4.01 23.16
C ILE A 152 -2.70 4.81 22.91
N PRO A 153 -2.38 5.82 23.77
CA PRO A 153 -1.15 6.58 23.65
C PRO A 153 0.09 5.68 23.62
N ASP A 154 1.08 6.08 22.82
CA ASP A 154 2.37 5.38 22.68
C ASP A 154 2.26 3.90 22.26
N SER A 155 1.15 3.50 21.67
CA SER A 155 0.91 2.11 21.24
C SER A 155 1.58 1.75 19.91
N LYS A 156 2.23 2.71 19.23
CA LYS A 156 2.93 2.48 17.96
C LYS A 156 4.03 1.43 18.13
N LEU A 157 3.97 0.37 17.30
CA LEU A 157 5.00 -0.65 17.18
C LEU A 157 5.43 -0.74 15.72
N LEU A 158 6.70 -0.48 15.43
CA LEU A 158 7.26 -0.66 14.09
C LEU A 158 7.59 -2.14 13.86
N LEU A 159 6.98 -2.74 12.87
CA LEU A 159 7.22 -4.13 12.44
C LEU A 159 8.28 -4.19 11.34
N MET A 160 8.30 -3.19 10.44
CA MET A 160 9.33 -2.99 9.43
C MET A 160 9.64 -1.49 9.33
N GLY A 161 10.90 -1.15 9.03
CA GLY A 161 11.32 0.23 8.81
C GLY A 161 11.59 1.00 10.10
N GLU A 162 11.91 0.33 11.21
CA GLU A 162 12.49 0.98 12.38
C GLU A 162 13.82 1.63 12.00
N GLU A 163 14.69 0.85 11.35
CA GLU A 163 15.86 1.35 10.65
C GLU A 163 15.57 1.43 9.14
N LYS A 164 16.17 2.39 8.43
CA LYS A 164 16.01 2.56 6.98
C LYS A 164 16.34 1.31 6.17
N SER A 165 17.36 0.55 6.58
CA SER A 165 17.79 -0.71 5.94
C SER A 165 16.85 -1.88 6.19
N ASP A 166 15.95 -1.77 7.18
CA ASP A 166 14.90 -2.75 7.48
C ASP A 166 13.55 -2.35 6.84
N GLY A 167 13.46 -1.14 6.29
CA GLY A 167 12.29 -0.65 5.59
C GLY A 167 12.19 -1.17 4.16
N ILE A 168 11.02 -0.99 3.57
CA ILE A 168 10.77 -1.33 2.17
C ILE A 168 11.36 -0.21 1.30
N PRO A 169 12.36 -0.48 0.43
CA PRO A 169 13.00 0.59 -0.34
C PRO A 169 12.04 1.25 -1.34
N ILE A 170 12.04 2.56 -1.37
CA ILE A 170 11.31 3.40 -2.34
C ILE A 170 12.35 4.05 -3.25
N LEU A 171 12.50 3.50 -4.45
CA LEU A 171 13.57 3.84 -5.39
C LEU A 171 13.07 4.59 -6.63
N ASN A 172 11.76 4.84 -6.71
CA ASN A 172 11.10 5.57 -7.78
C ASN A 172 9.81 6.20 -7.26
N GLN A 173 9.19 7.11 -8.01
CA GLN A 173 7.88 7.67 -7.69
C GLN A 173 6.72 6.71 -7.96
N PHE A 174 6.97 5.57 -8.62
CA PHE A 174 6.00 4.56 -9.02
C PHE A 174 6.32 3.20 -8.37
N HIS A 175 5.35 2.29 -8.42
CA HIS A 175 5.47 0.91 -7.98
C HIS A 175 6.02 0.77 -6.55
N GLY A 176 5.47 1.56 -5.64
CA GLY A 176 5.84 1.54 -4.23
C GLY A 176 5.13 0.41 -3.46
N THR A 177 4.45 0.78 -2.39
CA THR A 177 3.70 -0.17 -1.55
C THR A 177 2.27 -0.34 -2.04
N GLY A 178 1.72 -1.55 -1.88
CA GLY A 178 0.37 -1.90 -2.28
C GLY A 178 -0.60 -2.09 -1.09
N THR A 179 -0.85 -3.35 -0.75
CA THR A 179 -1.85 -3.76 0.25
C THR A 179 -1.21 -4.48 1.43
N ILE A 180 -1.74 -4.25 2.64
CA ILE A 180 -1.52 -5.07 3.82
C ILE A 180 -2.81 -5.83 4.16
N LEU A 181 -2.70 -7.11 4.45
CA LEU A 181 -3.79 -7.97 4.93
C LEU A 181 -3.36 -8.67 6.21
N ALA A 182 -4.24 -8.75 7.19
CA ALA A 182 -4.04 -9.55 8.37
C ALA A 182 -4.73 -10.90 8.20
N SER A 183 -3.98 -11.98 8.46
CA SER A 183 -4.48 -13.36 8.35
C SER A 183 -4.84 -13.92 9.71
N VAL A 184 -5.81 -14.83 9.72
CA VAL A 184 -6.28 -15.56 10.93
C VAL A 184 -5.19 -16.40 11.60
N ASP A 185 -4.07 -16.63 10.92
CA ASP A 185 -2.90 -17.33 11.47
C ASP A 185 -1.94 -16.42 12.26
N GLY A 186 -2.32 -15.15 12.47
CA GLY A 186 -1.52 -14.15 13.18
C GLY A 186 -0.37 -13.59 12.34
N THR A 187 -0.44 -13.71 11.01
CA THR A 187 0.57 -13.15 10.09
C THR A 187 0.01 -11.99 9.28
N LEU A 188 0.90 -11.17 8.73
CA LEU A 188 0.58 -10.10 7.80
C LEU A 188 1.10 -10.46 6.41
N LEU A 189 0.26 -10.25 5.40
CA LEU A 189 0.61 -10.37 3.99
C LEU A 189 0.68 -8.97 3.38
N ILE A 190 1.81 -8.64 2.74
CA ILE A 190 2.11 -7.28 2.31
C ILE A 190 2.60 -7.32 0.87
N SER A 191 1.91 -6.62 -0.04
CA SER A 191 2.36 -6.48 -1.42
C SER A 191 3.20 -5.22 -1.63
N VAL A 192 4.24 -5.37 -2.45
CA VAL A 192 5.19 -4.30 -2.77
C VAL A 192 5.58 -4.37 -4.23
N GLY A 193 5.54 -3.25 -4.92
CA GLY A 193 5.97 -3.13 -6.30
C GLY A 193 7.50 -3.19 -6.47
N ASP A 194 7.93 -3.30 -7.72
CA ASP A 194 9.35 -3.44 -8.08
C ASP A 194 10.16 -2.14 -7.97
N ALA A 195 9.49 -1.01 -7.67
CA ALA A 195 10.06 0.32 -7.57
C ALA A 195 10.85 0.74 -8.83
N THR A 196 10.34 0.38 -10.02
CA THR A 196 10.94 0.76 -11.31
C THR A 196 9.96 1.56 -12.17
N ARG A 197 10.46 2.15 -13.25
CA ARG A 197 9.67 2.81 -14.28
C ARG A 197 9.95 2.17 -15.65
N ASN A 198 8.90 1.88 -16.39
CA ASN A 198 8.97 1.09 -17.63
C ASN A 198 9.28 1.90 -18.91
N PHE A 199 10.23 2.81 -18.93
CA PHE A 199 10.49 3.58 -20.16
C PHE A 199 11.93 3.52 -20.70
N THR A 200 12.73 2.59 -20.25
CA THR A 200 14.06 2.38 -20.83
C THR A 200 14.05 1.14 -21.71
N ASN A 201 14.19 1.36 -23.02
CA ASN A 201 14.27 0.31 -24.03
C ASN A 201 15.64 -0.37 -24.12
N ASP A 202 16.55 -0.09 -23.20
CA ASP A 202 17.96 -0.51 -23.32
C ASP A 202 18.31 -1.80 -22.56
N GLY A 203 17.37 -2.36 -21.81
CA GLY A 203 17.55 -3.67 -21.17
C GLY A 203 18.67 -3.75 -20.13
N LEU A 204 19.31 -2.64 -19.82
CA LEU A 204 20.48 -2.56 -18.93
C LEU A 204 20.28 -1.67 -17.70
N GLY A 205 19.03 -1.29 -17.42
CA GLY A 205 18.67 -0.72 -16.11
C GLY A 205 19.07 0.71 -15.87
N GLY A 206 19.11 1.53 -16.89
CA GLY A 206 19.32 2.96 -16.76
C GLY A 206 18.05 3.75 -16.56
N ASP A 207 17.25 3.46 -15.53
CA ASP A 207 16.14 4.35 -15.16
C ASP A 207 16.70 5.67 -14.63
N ILE A 208 16.75 6.68 -15.52
CA ILE A 208 17.26 8.03 -15.21
C ILE A 208 16.46 8.73 -14.11
N ASP A 209 15.25 8.26 -13.82
CA ASP A 209 14.39 8.75 -12.72
C ASP A 209 14.53 7.86 -11.46
N SER A 210 15.43 6.89 -11.45
CA SER A 210 15.67 6.02 -10.30
C SER A 210 16.48 6.74 -9.21
N TYR A 211 16.05 6.55 -7.99
CA TYR A 211 16.76 7.05 -6.80
C TYR A 211 17.75 6.03 -6.24
N THR A 212 18.11 5.01 -7.02
CA THR A 212 18.90 3.86 -6.61
C THR A 212 20.28 4.26 -6.06
N PHE A 213 21.01 5.15 -6.74
CA PHE A 213 22.32 5.60 -6.26
C PHE A 213 22.21 6.36 -4.93
N GLN A 214 21.22 7.23 -4.80
CA GLN A 214 20.97 7.95 -3.55
C GLN A 214 20.61 6.96 -2.43
N ALA A 215 19.81 5.94 -2.72
CA ALA A 215 19.43 4.92 -1.73
C ALA A 215 20.65 4.10 -1.24
N ILE A 216 21.66 3.88 -2.09
CA ILE A 216 22.92 3.25 -1.70
C ILE A 216 23.72 4.22 -0.78
N GLU A 217 23.88 5.47 -1.19
CA GLU A 217 24.57 6.48 -0.39
C GLU A 217 23.93 6.69 0.97
N ASP A 218 22.62 6.70 1.02
CA ASP A 218 21.83 6.81 2.25
C ASP A 218 21.84 5.51 3.08
N GLY A 219 22.29 4.38 2.53
CA GLY A 219 22.26 3.06 3.19
C GLY A 219 20.85 2.49 3.36
N ILE A 220 19.91 2.83 2.48
CA ILE A 220 18.58 2.22 2.39
C ILE A 220 18.71 0.85 1.75
N ILE A 221 19.54 0.73 0.69
CA ILE A 221 19.89 -0.52 0.03
C ILE A 221 21.40 -0.68 -0.06
N THR A 222 21.85 -1.91 -0.34
CA THR A 222 23.22 -2.23 -0.66
C THR A 222 23.43 -2.25 -2.18
N ALA A 223 24.69 -2.14 -2.63
CA ALA A 223 25.00 -2.07 -4.07
C ALA A 223 24.58 -3.32 -4.87
N ASP A 224 24.54 -4.49 -4.24
CA ASP A 224 24.09 -5.74 -4.85
C ASP A 224 22.56 -5.79 -5.06
N GLN A 225 21.80 -4.92 -4.40
CA GLN A 225 20.33 -4.76 -4.59
C GLN A 225 19.99 -3.82 -5.75
N ALA A 226 20.99 -3.14 -6.35
CA ALA A 226 20.80 -2.24 -7.48
C ALA A 226 20.73 -3.02 -8.81
N VAL A 227 19.71 -3.87 -8.94
CA VAL A 227 19.53 -4.79 -10.08
C VAL A 227 18.27 -4.47 -10.89
N ASP A 228 17.81 -3.21 -10.85
CA ASP A 228 16.68 -2.69 -11.59
C ASP A 228 15.40 -3.54 -11.42
N GLN A 229 14.63 -3.79 -12.48
CA GLN A 229 13.43 -4.63 -12.46
C GLN A 229 13.69 -6.07 -11.98
N TYR A 230 14.93 -6.57 -12.08
CA TYR A 230 15.32 -7.89 -11.56
C TYR A 230 15.21 -8.01 -10.05
N LYS A 231 14.99 -6.90 -9.32
CA LYS A 231 14.66 -6.91 -7.89
C LYS A 231 13.46 -7.81 -7.59
N SER A 232 12.50 -7.90 -8.51
CA SER A 232 11.33 -8.79 -8.36
C SER A 232 11.72 -10.28 -8.26
N GLN A 233 12.85 -10.70 -8.85
CA GLN A 233 13.39 -12.05 -8.77
C GLN A 233 14.48 -12.23 -7.71
N TYR A 234 15.06 -11.13 -7.20
CA TYR A 234 16.19 -11.19 -6.29
C TYR A 234 15.73 -11.38 -4.83
N LEU A 235 16.17 -12.48 -4.19
CA LEU A 235 15.72 -12.84 -2.85
C LEU A 235 16.21 -11.89 -1.74
N ASN A 236 17.27 -11.14 -1.98
CA ASN A 236 17.75 -10.14 -1.02
C ASN A 236 17.12 -8.75 -1.22
N SER A 237 16.16 -8.62 -2.15
CA SER A 237 15.38 -7.40 -2.35
C SER A 237 13.96 -7.56 -1.82
N LEU A 238 13.44 -6.50 -1.20
CA LEU A 238 12.06 -6.40 -0.75
C LEU A 238 11.10 -5.92 -1.86
N ASN A 239 11.61 -5.51 -3.03
CA ASN A 239 10.78 -4.99 -4.12
C ASN A 239 10.25 -6.10 -5.04
N GLY A 240 9.03 -5.92 -5.59
CA GLY A 240 8.36 -6.87 -6.48
C GLY A 240 7.94 -8.18 -5.78
N LYS A 241 7.35 -8.09 -4.60
CA LYS A 241 7.10 -9.23 -3.70
C LYS A 241 5.73 -9.16 -3.03
N VAL A 242 5.30 -10.31 -2.55
CA VAL A 242 4.42 -10.41 -1.38
C VAL A 242 5.24 -10.94 -0.21
N PHE A 243 5.18 -10.27 0.92
CA PHE A 243 5.76 -10.73 2.19
C PHE A 243 4.73 -11.45 3.02
N ARG A 244 5.21 -12.37 3.87
CA ARG A 244 4.49 -12.92 5.00
C ARG A 244 5.35 -12.76 6.24
N ILE A 245 4.89 -11.95 7.19
CA ILE A 245 5.60 -11.62 8.42
C ILE A 245 4.74 -11.88 9.65
N HIS A 246 5.38 -12.13 10.77
CA HIS A 246 4.72 -12.26 12.05
C HIS A 246 4.20 -10.90 12.55
N SER A 247 2.92 -10.78 12.88
CA SER A 247 2.23 -9.55 13.26
C SER A 247 2.72 -8.87 14.55
N LYS A 248 3.56 -9.56 15.35
CA LYS A 248 4.12 -9.00 16.59
C LYS A 248 5.59 -8.63 16.49
N THR A 249 6.36 -9.19 15.54
CA THR A 249 7.81 -9.02 15.47
C THR A 249 8.31 -8.48 14.14
N GLY A 250 7.51 -8.59 13.06
CA GLY A 250 7.94 -8.25 11.71
C GLY A 250 8.95 -9.23 11.09
N ASN A 251 9.27 -10.34 11.77
CA ASN A 251 10.14 -11.39 11.24
C ASN A 251 9.40 -12.25 10.20
N GLY A 252 10.15 -12.84 9.27
CA GLY A 252 9.66 -13.96 8.48
C GLY A 252 9.38 -15.18 9.38
N LEU A 253 8.60 -16.13 8.89
CA LEU A 253 8.24 -17.34 9.61
C LEU A 253 9.00 -18.55 9.04
N SER A 254 9.26 -19.56 9.88
CA SER A 254 9.92 -20.82 9.47
C SER A 254 9.16 -21.57 8.38
N SER A 255 7.88 -21.31 8.23
CA SER A 255 7.02 -21.85 7.17
C SER A 255 7.04 -21.03 5.87
N ASN A 256 7.81 -19.94 5.80
CA ASN A 256 8.02 -19.20 4.56
C ASN A 256 9.00 -19.94 3.63
N PRO A 257 8.82 -19.84 2.29
CA PRO A 257 9.55 -20.68 1.33
C PRO A 257 11.06 -20.45 1.29
N PHE A 258 11.53 -19.26 1.68
CA PHE A 258 12.94 -18.86 1.61
C PHE A 258 13.52 -18.50 2.98
N PHE A 259 12.91 -19.01 4.06
CA PHE A 259 13.28 -18.68 5.43
C PHE A 259 14.73 -19.06 5.75
N ASP A 260 15.42 -18.11 6.39
CA ASP A 260 16.76 -18.27 6.92
C ASP A 260 16.71 -18.15 8.44
N VAL A 261 16.99 -19.27 9.13
CA VAL A 261 16.90 -19.37 10.60
C VAL A 261 17.89 -18.43 11.31
N GLU A 262 19.05 -18.17 10.70
CA GLU A 262 20.05 -17.29 11.26
C GLU A 262 19.65 -15.80 11.11
N ASN A 263 18.82 -15.49 10.09
CA ASN A 263 18.41 -14.14 9.77
C ASN A 263 16.91 -14.04 9.49
N PRO A 264 16.03 -14.26 10.50
CA PRO A 264 14.57 -14.26 10.30
C PRO A 264 14.01 -12.90 9.86
N ARG A 265 14.79 -11.82 10.04
CA ARG A 265 14.45 -10.46 9.65
C ARG A 265 14.96 -10.07 8.25
N SER A 266 15.75 -10.91 7.59
CA SER A 266 16.25 -10.66 6.24
C SER A 266 15.12 -10.61 5.20
N ALA A 267 15.38 -9.97 4.06
CA ALA A 267 14.42 -9.87 2.96
C ALA A 267 13.91 -11.27 2.55
N ARG A 268 14.83 -12.21 2.29
CA ARG A 268 14.47 -13.57 1.87
C ARG A 268 13.57 -14.31 2.86
N SER A 269 13.80 -14.12 4.16
CA SER A 269 13.00 -14.78 5.21
C SER A 269 11.55 -14.30 5.24
N ARG A 270 11.29 -13.07 4.79
CA ARG A 270 9.98 -12.45 4.76
C ARG A 270 9.20 -12.72 3.47
N ILE A 271 9.86 -13.13 2.38
CA ILE A 271 9.23 -13.35 1.07
C ILE A 271 8.25 -14.52 1.13
N TRP A 272 7.01 -14.27 0.65
CA TRP A 272 6.00 -15.26 0.39
C TRP A 272 5.90 -15.59 -1.09
N ASN A 273 5.72 -14.56 -1.95
CA ASN A 273 5.73 -14.68 -3.41
C ASN A 273 6.69 -13.65 -4.02
N LEU A 274 7.10 -13.87 -5.27
CA LEU A 274 8.04 -13.03 -6.00
C LEU A 274 7.63 -12.88 -7.48
N GLY A 275 8.36 -12.04 -8.21
CA GLY A 275 8.17 -11.86 -9.65
C GLY A 275 7.15 -10.79 -10.04
N LEU A 276 6.58 -10.09 -9.08
CA LEU A 276 5.53 -9.10 -9.28
C LEU A 276 6.08 -7.73 -9.71
N ARG A 277 5.32 -7.03 -10.54
CA ARG A 277 5.66 -5.68 -11.01
C ARG A 277 5.14 -4.60 -10.07
N ASN A 278 3.83 -4.47 -9.96
CA ASN A 278 3.16 -3.51 -9.09
C ASN A 278 1.87 -4.10 -8.52
N PRO A 279 1.98 -5.05 -7.58
CA PRO A 279 0.83 -5.74 -6.97
C PRO A 279 0.08 -4.78 -6.04
N TYR A 280 -0.66 -3.84 -6.64
CA TYR A 280 -1.22 -2.69 -5.95
C TYR A 280 -2.36 -3.05 -5.01
N ARG A 281 -3.22 -3.98 -5.40
CA ARG A 281 -4.33 -4.43 -4.55
C ARG A 281 -4.38 -5.95 -4.45
N MET A 282 -4.55 -6.42 -3.23
CA MET A 282 -4.75 -7.83 -2.92
C MET A 282 -6.05 -8.02 -2.13
N ALA A 283 -6.65 -9.18 -2.33
CA ALA A 283 -7.73 -9.69 -1.49
C ALA A 283 -7.45 -11.13 -1.10
N MET A 284 -7.86 -11.51 0.10
CA MET A 284 -7.79 -12.90 0.56
C MET A 284 -9.13 -13.56 0.35
N ARG A 285 -9.12 -14.80 -0.18
CA ARG A 285 -10.33 -15.62 -0.23
C ARG A 285 -10.77 -15.92 1.20
N PRO A 286 -12.03 -15.62 1.56
CA PRO A 286 -12.55 -15.96 2.89
C PRO A 286 -12.39 -17.45 3.20
N GLU A 287 -12.12 -17.77 4.45
CA GLU A 287 -12.04 -19.15 4.99
C GLU A 287 -11.04 -20.07 4.25
N SER A 288 -10.02 -19.50 3.60
CA SER A 288 -9.03 -20.28 2.85
C SER A 288 -7.71 -20.50 3.58
N GLY A 289 -7.52 -19.88 4.75
CA GLY A 289 -6.32 -19.99 5.58
C GLY A 289 -6.46 -20.98 6.72
N SER A 290 -5.32 -21.38 7.28
CA SER A 290 -5.23 -22.09 8.57
C SER A 290 -5.13 -21.07 9.70
N HIS A 291 -5.51 -21.47 10.92
CA HIS A 291 -5.26 -20.68 12.14
C HIS A 291 -3.84 -20.93 12.72
N PHE A 292 -3.05 -21.78 12.09
CA PHE A 292 -1.72 -22.18 12.56
C PHE A 292 -0.65 -21.71 11.55
N SER A 293 0.15 -20.74 11.96
CA SER A 293 1.16 -20.14 11.09
C SER A 293 2.26 -21.09 10.62
N GLU A 294 2.54 -22.13 11.41
CA GLU A 294 3.51 -23.19 11.08
C GLU A 294 3.07 -24.06 9.90
N GLU A 295 1.77 -24.11 9.56
CA GLU A 295 1.29 -24.83 8.40
C GLU A 295 1.61 -24.14 7.07
N GLY A 296 2.03 -22.86 7.09
CA GLY A 296 2.34 -22.11 5.87
C GLY A 296 1.13 -21.96 4.94
N LYS A 297 -0.05 -21.72 5.51
CA LYS A 297 -1.32 -21.57 4.77
C LYS A 297 -2.05 -20.33 5.23
N PRO A 298 -1.52 -19.11 4.95
CA PRO A 298 -2.16 -17.86 5.40
C PRO A 298 -3.49 -17.57 4.70
N GLY A 299 -3.77 -18.22 3.58
CA GLY A 299 -4.96 -18.05 2.75
C GLY A 299 -4.61 -17.94 1.26
N VAL A 300 -5.61 -18.10 0.41
CA VAL A 300 -5.48 -17.89 -1.05
C VAL A 300 -5.61 -16.41 -1.36
N LEU A 301 -4.61 -15.86 -2.05
CA LEU A 301 -4.58 -14.44 -2.44
C LEU A 301 -5.00 -14.26 -3.89
N PHE A 302 -5.80 -13.24 -4.14
CA PHE A 302 -6.03 -12.65 -5.45
C PHE A 302 -5.23 -11.35 -5.50
N ILE A 303 -4.33 -11.25 -6.46
CA ILE A 303 -3.35 -10.16 -6.57
C ILE A 303 -3.60 -9.46 -7.91
N GLY A 304 -4.05 -8.20 -7.87
CA GLY A 304 -4.08 -7.33 -9.03
C GLY A 304 -2.71 -6.71 -9.24
N ASP A 305 -2.00 -7.16 -10.27
CA ASP A 305 -0.67 -6.67 -10.63
C ASP A 305 -0.77 -5.73 -11.83
N VAL A 306 -0.44 -4.47 -11.61
CA VAL A 306 -0.60 -3.40 -12.61
C VAL A 306 0.44 -3.57 -13.70
N GLY A 307 -0.04 -3.76 -14.94
CA GLY A 307 0.75 -3.92 -16.14
C GLY A 307 1.27 -2.60 -16.71
N ASP A 308 1.86 -2.68 -17.91
CA ASP A 308 2.39 -1.52 -18.64
C ASP A 308 1.61 -1.30 -19.94
N GLY A 309 0.60 -0.46 -19.90
CA GLY A 309 -0.08 0.08 -21.08
C GLY A 309 -0.90 -0.87 -21.94
N SER A 310 -0.76 -2.19 -21.79
CA SER A 310 -1.43 -3.19 -22.63
C SER A 310 -2.17 -4.28 -21.87
N TRP A 311 -1.64 -4.73 -20.75
CA TRP A 311 -2.17 -5.86 -20.00
C TRP A 311 -2.15 -5.57 -18.51
N GLU A 312 -3.23 -5.92 -17.84
CA GLU A 312 -3.36 -6.02 -16.39
C GLU A 312 -3.42 -7.50 -16.03
N GLU A 313 -2.85 -7.86 -14.87
CA GLU A 313 -2.80 -9.25 -14.44
C GLU A 313 -3.61 -9.47 -13.16
N LEU A 314 -4.31 -10.59 -13.11
CA LEU A 314 -4.90 -11.12 -11.90
C LEU A 314 -4.22 -12.44 -11.54
N ASN A 315 -3.29 -12.37 -10.62
CA ASN A 315 -2.54 -13.52 -10.14
C ASN A 315 -3.25 -14.17 -8.94
N ILE A 316 -3.17 -15.50 -8.83
CA ILE A 316 -3.77 -16.26 -7.73
C ILE A 316 -2.66 -17.00 -7.02
N SER A 317 -2.33 -16.56 -5.80
CA SER A 317 -1.37 -17.26 -4.95
C SER A 317 -2.08 -18.23 -4.02
N LYS A 318 -1.70 -19.51 -4.13
CA LYS A 318 -2.21 -20.60 -3.30
C LYS A 318 -1.17 -21.08 -2.30
N ASN A 319 0.10 -20.90 -2.64
CA ASN A 319 1.23 -21.40 -1.85
C ASN A 319 2.34 -20.35 -1.77
N GLY A 320 3.21 -20.51 -0.79
CA GLY A 320 4.45 -19.76 -0.75
C GLY A 320 5.44 -20.20 -1.85
N GLY A 321 6.26 -19.26 -2.33
CA GLY A 321 7.27 -19.52 -3.36
C GLY A 321 6.77 -19.45 -4.80
N GLU A 322 5.51 -19.12 -5.02
CA GLU A 322 5.01 -18.88 -6.38
C GLU A 322 5.68 -17.62 -6.97
N ASN A 323 6.04 -17.72 -8.26
CA ASN A 323 6.72 -16.70 -9.03
C ASN A 323 5.81 -16.31 -10.21
N PHE A 324 5.47 -15.05 -10.30
CA PHE A 324 4.54 -14.49 -11.28
C PHE A 324 5.24 -13.70 -12.37
#